data_3d9b9ed7c2756c1a5fe2ac4a69f1eaaa
#
_entry.id   3d9b9ed7c2756c1a5fe2ac4a69f1eaaa
#
_cell.length_a   1.000
_cell.length_b   1.000
_cell.length_c   1.000
_cell.angle_alpha   90.00
_cell.angle_beta   90.00
_cell.angle_gamma   90.00
#
_symmetry.space_group_name_H-M   'P 1'
#
loop_
_entity.id
_entity.type
_entity.pdbx_description
1 polymer ?
#
loop_
_entity_poly.entity_id
_entity_poly.type
_entity_poly.pdbx_seq_one_letter_code
_entity_poly.pdbx_strand_id
1 'polypeptide(L)'
;MDILEYIEQHSTPESEALRQIVHTTHIEMINPRMMSGHIPGRVLSMFSQMIRPQRILELGTFTAYSTLCLAEGLADDGTLVTLEHNDELEDMILRNLALSPLGEKVQLVIGDAMEWLSAQSSDWLYDLVFIDADKREYSAYLDAVLPLVRPGGWILADNTLWDGHIIEEAYDKDKQTLALRAFNDKVAQDERLDKVILPLRDGLTIIRKKI
;
A
#
# COMPACT_ATOMS: atom_id res chain seq x y z
N MET A 1 -17.95 23.03 8.35
CA MET A 1 -17.65 21.79 7.62
C MET A 1 -16.76 22.15 6.45
N ASP A 2 -15.57 21.65 6.44
CA ASP A 2 -14.69 21.79 5.29
C ASP A 2 -14.94 20.68 4.25
N ILE A 3 -14.20 20.70 3.12
CA ILE A 3 -14.42 19.74 2.03
C ILE A 3 -14.03 18.32 2.42
N LEU A 4 -13.03 18.13 3.28
CA LEU A 4 -12.59 16.81 3.73
C LEU A 4 -13.62 16.19 4.66
N GLU A 5 -14.14 16.96 5.63
CA GLU A 5 -15.25 16.53 6.49
C GLU A 5 -16.48 16.13 5.67
N TYR A 6 -16.81 16.89 4.62
CA TYR A 6 -17.91 16.55 3.71
C TYR A 6 -17.68 15.22 3.01
N ILE A 7 -16.47 15.01 2.46
CA ILE A 7 -16.09 13.76 1.78
C ILE A 7 -16.20 12.58 2.73
N GLU A 8 -15.66 12.70 3.96
CA GLU A 8 -15.72 11.63 4.96
C GLU A 8 -17.15 11.26 5.34
N GLN A 9 -18.03 12.26 5.54
CA GLN A 9 -19.44 12.05 5.88
C GLN A 9 -20.25 11.43 4.73
N HIS A 10 -19.79 11.54 3.47
CA HIS A 10 -20.44 10.99 2.29
C HIS A 10 -19.73 9.75 1.73
N SER A 11 -18.77 9.23 2.48
CA SER A 11 -18.05 7.98 2.14
C SER A 11 -18.49 6.84 3.05
N THR A 12 -18.30 5.59 2.61
CA THR A 12 -18.56 4.42 3.44
C THR A 12 -17.77 4.51 4.75
N PRO A 13 -18.41 4.41 5.90
CA PRO A 13 -17.73 4.53 7.19
C PRO A 13 -16.75 3.37 7.41
N GLU A 14 -15.77 3.61 8.26
CA GLU A 14 -14.86 2.56 8.73
C GLU A 14 -15.62 1.47 9.50
N SER A 15 -15.16 0.23 9.34
CA SER A 15 -15.62 -0.88 10.19
C SER A 15 -15.19 -0.65 11.65
N GLU A 16 -15.78 -1.40 12.58
CA GLU A 16 -15.37 -1.33 13.99
C GLU A 16 -13.91 -1.69 14.18
N ALA A 17 -13.43 -2.71 13.47
CA ALA A 17 -12.01 -3.11 13.48
C ALA A 17 -11.09 -1.96 13.04
N LEU A 18 -11.39 -1.29 11.93
CA LEU A 18 -10.60 -0.17 11.44
C LEU A 18 -10.60 1.02 12.43
N ARG A 19 -11.76 1.37 13.02
CA ARG A 19 -11.83 2.42 14.06
C ARG A 19 -10.97 2.09 15.26
N GLN A 20 -10.95 0.83 15.68
CA GLN A 20 -10.11 0.39 16.80
C GLN A 20 -8.62 0.45 16.45
N ILE A 21 -8.24 0.09 15.22
CA ILE A 21 -6.86 0.26 14.73
C ILE A 21 -6.46 1.74 14.71
N VAL A 22 -7.32 2.63 14.21
CA VAL A 22 -7.08 4.08 14.25
C VAL A 22 -6.83 4.54 15.68
N HIS A 23 -7.69 4.15 16.62
CA HIS A 23 -7.58 4.53 18.03
C HIS A 23 -6.27 4.05 18.66
N THR A 24 -5.94 2.76 18.52
CA THR A 24 -4.69 2.17 19.04
C THR A 24 -3.45 2.79 18.41
N THR A 25 -3.47 3.02 17.11
CA THR A 25 -2.36 3.66 16.40
C THR A 25 -2.08 5.07 16.95
N HIS A 26 -3.11 5.86 17.22
CA HIS A 26 -2.94 7.21 17.80
C HIS A 26 -2.44 7.21 19.25
N ILE A 27 -2.70 6.15 20.00
CA ILE A 27 -2.25 6.03 21.40
C ILE A 27 -0.83 5.47 21.50
N GLU A 28 -0.51 4.43 20.69
CA GLU A 28 0.71 3.65 20.86
C GLU A 28 1.84 4.09 19.93
N MET A 29 1.53 4.76 18.79
CA MET A 29 2.54 5.13 17.80
C MET A 29 3.00 6.59 17.90
N ILE A 30 4.32 6.80 17.77
CA ILE A 30 4.92 8.15 17.76
C ILE A 30 4.46 8.94 16.51
N ASN A 31 4.36 8.27 15.37
CA ASN A 31 3.98 8.87 14.08
C ASN A 31 2.69 8.26 13.52
N PRO A 32 1.52 8.49 14.16
CA PRO A 32 0.26 7.88 13.71
C PRO A 32 -0.18 8.33 12.31
N ARG A 33 0.37 9.45 11.81
CA ARG A 33 0.11 9.97 10.45
C ARG A 33 0.63 9.09 9.33
N MET A 34 1.49 8.11 9.63
CA MET A 34 1.94 7.11 8.65
C MET A 34 0.82 6.17 8.20
N MET A 35 -0.24 6.04 8.99
CA MET A 35 -1.41 5.26 8.63
C MET A 35 -2.16 5.92 7.45
N SER A 36 -2.63 5.10 6.50
CA SER A 36 -3.35 5.58 5.30
C SER A 36 -4.59 6.42 5.64
N GLY A 37 -5.36 6.04 6.67
CA GLY A 37 -6.57 6.71 7.12
C GLY A 37 -7.81 6.42 6.28
N HIS A 38 -8.97 7.04 6.65
CA HIS A 38 -10.29 6.66 6.17
C HIS A 38 -10.42 6.69 4.63
N ILE A 39 -10.24 7.84 4.00
CA ILE A 39 -10.50 7.97 2.56
C ILE A 39 -9.53 7.15 1.70
N PRO A 40 -8.19 7.19 1.91
CA PRO A 40 -7.30 6.29 1.18
C PRO A 40 -7.60 4.82 1.42
N GLY A 41 -7.91 4.42 2.66
CA GLY A 41 -8.29 3.05 2.98
C GLY A 41 -9.55 2.60 2.23
N ARG A 42 -10.57 3.46 2.11
CA ARG A 42 -11.76 3.16 1.30
C ARG A 42 -11.44 3.04 -0.19
N VAL A 43 -10.53 3.87 -0.69
CA VAL A 43 -10.06 3.76 -2.09
C VAL A 43 -9.33 2.44 -2.32
N LEU A 44 -8.42 2.03 -1.43
CA LEU A 44 -7.74 0.73 -1.50
C LEU A 44 -8.74 -0.43 -1.46
N SER A 45 -9.71 -0.38 -0.54
CA SER A 45 -10.78 -1.38 -0.45
C SER A 45 -11.59 -1.47 -1.75
N MET A 46 -11.99 -0.34 -2.33
CA MET A 46 -12.76 -0.33 -3.57
C MET A 46 -11.95 -0.86 -4.75
N PHE A 47 -10.66 -0.51 -4.88
CA PHE A 47 -9.81 -1.12 -5.90
C PHE A 47 -9.69 -2.62 -5.72
N SER A 48 -9.46 -3.08 -4.49
CA SER A 48 -9.41 -4.50 -4.20
C SER A 48 -10.72 -5.21 -4.56
N GLN A 49 -11.88 -4.65 -4.20
CA GLN A 49 -13.19 -5.20 -4.55
C GLN A 49 -13.44 -5.23 -6.07
N MET A 50 -13.00 -4.20 -6.81
CA MET A 50 -13.10 -4.14 -8.28
C MET A 50 -12.23 -5.18 -8.97
N ILE A 51 -11.02 -5.43 -8.44
CA ILE A 51 -10.05 -6.39 -8.96
C ILE A 51 -10.41 -7.82 -8.53
N ARG A 52 -10.95 -7.98 -7.31
CA ARG A 52 -11.26 -9.25 -6.66
C ARG A 52 -10.07 -10.22 -6.69
N PRO A 53 -8.92 -9.82 -6.11
CA PRO A 53 -7.68 -10.56 -6.23
C PRO A 53 -7.72 -11.88 -5.46
N GLN A 54 -7.09 -12.89 -6.03
CA GLN A 54 -6.74 -14.11 -5.31
C GLN A 54 -5.51 -13.92 -4.43
N ARG A 55 -4.58 -13.06 -4.87
CA ARG A 55 -3.32 -12.83 -4.18
C ARG A 55 -2.98 -11.36 -4.17
N ILE A 56 -2.78 -10.85 -2.96
CA ILE A 56 -2.28 -9.50 -2.72
C ILE A 56 -0.91 -9.59 -2.07
N LEU A 57 0.00 -8.72 -2.49
CA LEU A 57 1.26 -8.45 -1.80
C LEU A 57 1.25 -7.00 -1.33
N GLU A 58 1.58 -6.77 -0.07
CA GLU A 58 1.74 -5.45 0.51
C GLU A 58 3.16 -5.28 1.03
N LEU A 59 3.82 -4.19 0.65
CA LEU A 59 5.13 -3.78 1.16
C LEU A 59 4.92 -2.58 2.10
N GLY A 60 5.10 -2.79 3.40
CA GLY A 60 4.83 -1.84 4.46
C GLY A 60 3.46 -2.10 5.11
N THR A 61 3.46 -2.79 6.25
CA THR A 61 2.23 -3.14 7.01
C THR A 61 1.84 -2.04 8.00
N PHE A 62 2.85 -1.45 8.67
CA PHE A 62 2.69 -0.52 9.79
C PHE A 62 1.75 -1.10 10.87
N THR A 63 0.51 -0.61 10.98
CA THR A 63 -0.47 -1.09 11.98
C THR A 63 -1.59 -1.94 11.37
N ALA A 64 -1.42 -2.46 10.13
CA ALA A 64 -2.35 -3.29 9.38
C ALA A 64 -3.67 -2.61 8.97
N TYR A 65 -3.73 -1.28 8.94
CA TYR A 65 -4.94 -0.56 8.50
C TYR A 65 -5.20 -0.76 7.00
N SER A 66 -4.20 -0.45 6.15
CA SER A 66 -4.26 -0.69 4.69
C SER A 66 -4.44 -2.18 4.37
N THR A 67 -3.77 -3.04 5.12
CA THR A 67 -3.86 -4.50 5.01
C THR A 67 -5.31 -4.98 5.09
N LEU A 68 -6.06 -4.56 6.13
CA LEU A 68 -7.47 -4.94 6.27
C LEU A 68 -8.35 -4.29 5.20
N CYS A 69 -8.07 -3.05 4.78
CA CYS A 69 -8.77 -2.40 3.68
C CYS A 69 -8.60 -3.18 2.36
N LEU A 70 -7.37 -3.62 2.05
CA LEU A 70 -7.08 -4.45 0.88
C LEU A 70 -7.74 -5.83 0.97
N ALA A 71 -7.74 -6.43 2.17
CA ALA A 71 -8.35 -7.75 2.39
C ALA A 71 -9.86 -7.77 2.18
N GLU A 72 -10.57 -6.62 2.28
CA GLU A 72 -12.02 -6.53 2.00
C GLU A 72 -12.40 -6.95 0.58
N GLY A 73 -11.48 -6.86 -0.39
CA GLY A 73 -11.73 -7.24 -1.78
C GLY A 73 -11.21 -8.62 -2.18
N LEU A 74 -10.54 -9.34 -1.28
CA LEU A 74 -10.02 -10.68 -1.58
C LEU A 74 -11.14 -11.62 -2.04
N ALA A 75 -10.83 -12.46 -3.02
CA ALA A 75 -11.69 -13.60 -3.36
C ALA A 75 -11.87 -14.53 -2.15
N ASP A 76 -12.86 -15.43 -2.22
CA ASP A 76 -13.27 -16.25 -1.07
C ASP A 76 -12.12 -17.09 -0.49
N ASP A 77 -11.26 -17.64 -1.36
CA ASP A 77 -10.06 -18.40 -1.06
C ASP A 77 -8.76 -17.59 -1.25
N GLY A 78 -8.89 -16.26 -1.37
CA GLY A 78 -7.77 -15.35 -1.59
C GLY A 78 -6.93 -15.15 -0.33
N THR A 79 -5.67 -14.78 -0.55
CA THR A 79 -4.69 -14.52 0.51
C THR A 79 -3.96 -13.20 0.29
N LEU A 80 -3.55 -12.57 1.39
CA LEU A 80 -2.72 -11.37 1.39
C LEU A 80 -1.43 -11.64 2.16
N VAL A 81 -0.29 -11.38 1.52
CA VAL A 81 1.01 -11.36 2.19
C VAL A 81 1.39 -9.91 2.44
N THR A 82 1.73 -9.56 3.67
CA THR A 82 2.17 -8.20 4.04
C THR A 82 3.54 -8.27 4.74
N LEU A 83 4.42 -7.35 4.36
CA LEU A 83 5.78 -7.27 4.88
C LEU A 83 5.96 -6.05 5.78
N GLU A 84 6.57 -6.25 6.95
CA GLU A 84 6.95 -5.20 7.88
C GLU A 84 8.43 -5.35 8.26
N HIS A 85 9.17 -4.25 8.14
CA HIS A 85 10.59 -4.24 8.48
C HIS A 85 10.84 -4.12 10.00
N ASN A 86 9.97 -3.39 10.70
CA ASN A 86 10.10 -3.14 12.13
C ASN A 86 9.49 -4.27 12.95
N ASP A 87 10.32 -5.13 13.53
CA ASP A 87 9.90 -6.26 14.35
C ASP A 87 9.19 -5.84 15.66
N GLU A 88 9.42 -4.63 16.16
CA GLU A 88 8.71 -4.10 17.32
C GLU A 88 7.18 -3.95 17.07
N LEU A 89 6.75 -3.93 15.82
CA LEU A 89 5.32 -3.81 15.46
C LEU A 89 4.60 -5.17 15.37
N GLU A 90 5.30 -6.29 15.40
CA GLU A 90 4.70 -7.62 15.19
C GLU A 90 3.49 -7.88 16.09
N ASP A 91 3.64 -7.69 17.40
CA ASP A 91 2.56 -7.92 18.36
C ASP A 91 1.34 -7.01 18.13
N MET A 92 1.58 -5.75 17.76
CA MET A 92 0.52 -4.80 17.45
C MET A 92 -0.21 -5.21 16.17
N ILE A 93 0.53 -5.55 15.12
CA ILE A 93 -0.04 -6.00 13.84
C ILE A 93 -0.92 -7.23 14.05
N LEU A 94 -0.42 -8.24 14.76
CA LEU A 94 -1.17 -9.46 15.03
C LEU A 94 -2.45 -9.20 15.85
N ARG A 95 -2.38 -8.33 16.87
CA ARG A 95 -3.57 -7.90 17.63
C ARG A 95 -4.60 -7.19 16.74
N ASN A 96 -4.14 -6.32 15.86
CA ASN A 96 -5.00 -5.57 14.95
C ASN A 96 -5.64 -6.46 13.88
N LEU A 97 -4.90 -7.40 13.31
CA LEU A 97 -5.45 -8.38 12.37
C LEU A 97 -6.54 -9.24 13.02
N ALA A 98 -6.36 -9.62 14.29
CA ALA A 98 -7.35 -10.42 15.03
C ALA A 98 -8.69 -9.69 15.28
N LEU A 99 -8.77 -8.37 15.06
CA LEU A 99 -10.01 -7.61 15.18
C LEU A 99 -11.01 -7.89 14.05
N SER A 100 -10.58 -8.53 12.97
CA SER A 100 -11.40 -8.83 11.81
C SER A 100 -11.23 -10.29 11.35
N PRO A 101 -12.30 -10.98 10.94
CA PRO A 101 -12.16 -12.29 10.31
C PRO A 101 -11.28 -12.27 9.04
N LEU A 102 -11.13 -11.12 8.40
CA LEU A 102 -10.24 -10.95 7.25
C LEU A 102 -8.77 -11.14 7.62
N GLY A 103 -8.40 -10.93 8.87
CA GLY A 103 -7.04 -11.17 9.34
C GLY A 103 -6.59 -12.63 9.20
N GLU A 104 -7.50 -13.60 9.21
CA GLU A 104 -7.19 -15.00 8.97
C GLU A 104 -6.66 -15.28 7.55
N LYS A 105 -6.94 -14.37 6.60
CA LYS A 105 -6.45 -14.44 5.21
C LYS A 105 -5.10 -13.75 5.01
N VAL A 106 -4.56 -13.14 6.06
CA VAL A 106 -3.34 -12.33 6.01
C VAL A 106 -2.16 -13.13 6.56
N GLN A 107 -1.10 -13.18 5.79
CA GLN A 107 0.20 -13.69 6.22
C GLN A 107 1.14 -12.51 6.48
N LEU A 108 1.48 -12.28 7.74
CA LEU A 108 2.50 -11.30 8.12
C LEU A 108 3.90 -11.90 7.96
N VAL A 109 4.79 -11.12 7.38
CA VAL A 109 6.22 -11.44 7.28
C VAL A 109 7.00 -10.28 7.88
N ILE A 110 7.78 -10.56 8.92
CA ILE A 110 8.70 -9.60 9.53
C ILE A 110 10.07 -9.75 8.87
N GLY A 111 10.62 -8.65 8.34
CA GLY A 111 11.94 -8.64 7.72
C GLY A 111 12.10 -7.63 6.59
N ASP A 112 13.24 -7.70 5.92
CA ASP A 112 13.57 -6.85 4.78
C ASP A 112 12.78 -7.26 3.53
N ALA A 113 12.08 -6.29 2.92
CA ALA A 113 11.24 -6.56 1.77
C ALA A 113 12.04 -6.99 0.53
N MET A 114 13.22 -6.39 0.29
CA MET A 114 14.05 -6.76 -0.86
C MET A 114 14.66 -8.14 -0.72
N GLU A 115 15.09 -8.50 0.49
CA GLU A 115 15.58 -9.85 0.79
C GLU A 115 14.46 -10.87 0.53
N TRP A 116 13.28 -10.64 1.09
CA TRP A 116 12.14 -11.52 0.89
C TRP A 116 11.73 -11.65 -0.58
N LEU A 117 11.64 -10.51 -1.31
CA LEU A 117 11.29 -10.48 -2.74
C LEU A 117 12.29 -11.27 -3.59
N SER A 118 13.59 -11.20 -3.26
CA SER A 118 14.65 -11.91 -3.98
C SER A 118 14.53 -13.43 -3.91
N ALA A 119 13.87 -13.94 -2.87
CA ALA A 119 13.63 -15.36 -2.66
C ALA A 119 12.34 -15.88 -3.31
N GLN A 120 11.51 -14.99 -3.89
CA GLN A 120 10.25 -15.41 -4.50
C GLN A 120 10.44 -16.02 -5.88
N SER A 121 9.62 -17.04 -6.17
CA SER A 121 9.53 -17.64 -7.51
C SER A 121 8.44 -16.96 -8.33
N SER A 122 8.67 -16.80 -9.63
CA SER A 122 7.66 -16.32 -10.59
C SER A 122 6.51 -17.32 -10.83
N ASP A 123 6.53 -18.48 -10.20
CA ASP A 123 5.44 -19.46 -10.27
C ASP A 123 4.18 -19.02 -9.50
N TRP A 124 4.34 -18.01 -8.63
CA TRP A 124 3.29 -17.49 -7.76
C TRP A 124 3.04 -16.01 -8.06
N LEU A 125 2.16 -15.74 -9.01
CA LEU A 125 1.88 -14.37 -9.44
C LEU A 125 0.79 -13.71 -8.58
N TYR A 126 0.99 -12.40 -8.31
CA TYR A 126 0.04 -11.55 -7.60
C TYR A 126 -0.90 -10.83 -8.57
N ASP A 127 -2.17 -10.68 -8.16
CA ASP A 127 -3.17 -9.89 -8.88
C ASP A 127 -3.05 -8.40 -8.57
N LEU A 128 -2.70 -8.11 -7.33
CA LEU A 128 -2.55 -6.77 -6.79
C LEU A 128 -1.32 -6.69 -5.88
N VAL A 129 -0.49 -5.67 -6.09
CA VAL A 129 0.61 -5.29 -5.20
C VAL A 129 0.35 -3.89 -4.67
N PHE A 130 0.56 -3.66 -3.38
CA PHE A 130 0.54 -2.34 -2.75
C PHE A 130 1.94 -2.01 -2.21
N ILE A 131 2.47 -0.85 -2.56
CA ILE A 131 3.79 -0.37 -2.15
C ILE A 131 3.62 0.86 -1.28
N ASP A 132 3.91 0.74 0.01
CA ASP A 132 3.91 1.82 1.00
C ASP A 132 5.02 1.60 2.06
N ALA A 133 6.25 1.40 1.59
CA ALA A 133 7.43 1.14 2.41
C ALA A 133 8.46 2.28 2.31
N ASP A 134 9.77 1.99 2.39
CA ASP A 134 10.82 3.01 2.28
C ASP A 134 10.83 3.66 0.89
N LYS A 135 10.56 4.96 0.87
CA LYS A 135 10.43 5.75 -0.38
C LYS A 135 11.71 5.75 -1.21
N ARG A 136 12.87 5.56 -0.57
CA ARG A 136 14.18 5.50 -1.26
C ARG A 136 14.34 4.25 -2.12
N GLU A 137 13.55 3.20 -1.86
CA GLU A 137 13.63 1.91 -2.53
C GLU A 137 12.51 1.65 -3.56
N TYR A 138 11.62 2.60 -3.79
CA TYR A 138 10.46 2.42 -4.66
C TYR A 138 10.79 1.91 -6.07
N SER A 139 11.90 2.43 -6.66
CA SER A 139 12.35 1.95 -7.97
C SER A 139 12.83 0.50 -7.94
N ALA A 140 13.47 0.09 -6.85
CA ALA A 140 13.92 -1.29 -6.65
C ALA A 140 12.74 -2.22 -6.34
N TYR A 141 11.78 -1.77 -5.52
CA TYR A 141 10.53 -2.52 -5.30
C TYR A 141 9.78 -2.77 -6.60
N LEU A 142 9.65 -1.73 -7.47
CA LEU A 142 8.99 -1.91 -8.77
C LEU A 142 9.68 -2.98 -9.61
N ASP A 143 11.02 -2.95 -9.69
CA ASP A 143 11.78 -3.96 -10.44
C ASP A 143 11.58 -5.37 -9.90
N ALA A 144 11.56 -5.51 -8.57
CA ALA A 144 11.43 -6.79 -7.91
C ALA A 144 9.99 -7.34 -7.98
N VAL A 145 8.95 -6.49 -7.86
CA VAL A 145 7.57 -6.96 -7.87
C VAL A 145 7.01 -7.14 -9.28
N LEU A 146 7.49 -6.40 -10.28
CA LEU A 146 6.93 -6.46 -11.64
C LEU A 146 6.97 -7.86 -12.27
N PRO A 147 8.02 -8.68 -12.10
CA PRO A 147 8.01 -10.08 -12.54
C PRO A 147 6.99 -10.95 -11.79
N LEU A 148 6.66 -10.61 -10.54
CA LEU A 148 5.73 -11.32 -9.68
C LEU A 148 4.26 -10.92 -9.88
N VAL A 149 4.00 -9.83 -10.62
CA VAL A 149 2.64 -9.42 -10.99
C VAL A 149 2.22 -10.14 -12.27
N ARG A 150 1.02 -10.74 -12.27
CA ARG A 150 0.50 -11.39 -13.49
C ARG A 150 0.27 -10.40 -14.64
N PRO A 151 0.27 -10.85 -15.88
CA PRO A 151 -0.23 -10.02 -16.98
C PRO A 151 -1.66 -9.52 -16.69
N GLY A 152 -1.90 -8.22 -16.89
CA GLY A 152 -3.17 -7.56 -16.52
C GLY A 152 -3.36 -7.28 -15.02
N GLY A 153 -2.40 -7.64 -14.17
CA GLY A 153 -2.41 -7.35 -12.74
C GLY A 153 -2.05 -5.90 -12.42
N TRP A 154 -2.18 -5.52 -11.16
CA TRP A 154 -2.13 -4.13 -10.70
C TRP A 154 -1.06 -3.90 -9.63
N ILE A 155 -0.49 -2.71 -9.65
CA ILE A 155 0.37 -2.20 -8.58
C ILE A 155 -0.19 -0.84 -8.16
N LEU A 156 -0.37 -0.63 -6.88
CA LEU A 156 -0.69 0.65 -6.25
C LEU A 156 0.52 1.12 -5.47
N ALA A 157 0.98 2.36 -5.66
CA ALA A 157 2.10 2.93 -4.92
C ALA A 157 1.65 4.23 -4.24
N ASP A 158 1.76 4.30 -2.91
CA ASP A 158 1.35 5.45 -2.11
C ASP A 158 2.45 6.52 -1.99
N ASN A 159 2.05 7.73 -1.65
CA ASN A 159 2.90 8.91 -1.40
C ASN A 159 3.79 9.33 -2.59
N THR A 160 3.40 9.05 -3.81
CA THR A 160 4.22 9.31 -5.01
C THR A 160 4.29 10.79 -5.41
N LEU A 161 3.44 11.67 -4.84
CA LEU A 161 3.52 13.12 -4.97
C LEU A 161 4.27 13.80 -3.80
N TRP A 162 4.46 13.08 -2.67
CA TRP A 162 5.27 13.48 -1.54
C TRP A 162 5.02 14.91 -1.07
N ASP A 163 3.76 15.22 -0.71
CA ASP A 163 3.29 16.56 -0.29
C ASP A 163 3.66 17.69 -1.29
N GLY A 164 3.79 17.33 -2.57
CA GLY A 164 4.19 18.27 -3.63
C GLY A 164 5.71 18.46 -3.79
N HIS A 165 6.55 17.94 -2.89
CA HIS A 165 8.01 18.11 -2.92
C HIS A 165 8.63 17.63 -4.24
N ILE A 166 7.98 16.71 -4.95
CA ILE A 166 8.48 16.20 -6.24
C ILE A 166 8.63 17.29 -7.33
N ILE A 167 7.94 18.42 -7.21
CA ILE A 167 8.00 19.53 -8.18
C ILE A 167 8.73 20.75 -7.63
N GLU A 168 9.23 20.74 -6.39
CA GLU A 168 9.85 21.87 -5.72
C GLU A 168 11.37 21.76 -5.75
N GLU A 169 12.07 22.80 -6.26
CA GLU A 169 13.54 22.88 -6.30
C GLU A 169 14.19 22.87 -4.90
N ALA A 170 13.43 23.31 -3.87
CA ALA A 170 13.90 23.30 -2.48
C ALA A 170 14.30 21.90 -1.99
N TYR A 171 13.75 20.85 -2.57
CA TYR A 171 13.97 19.44 -2.21
C TYR A 171 14.92 18.70 -3.16
N ASP A 172 15.66 19.39 -4.03
CA ASP A 172 16.61 18.76 -4.98
C ASP A 172 17.79 18.01 -4.33
N LYS A 173 17.93 18.10 -3.01
CA LYS A 173 18.93 17.36 -2.23
C LYS A 173 18.31 16.34 -1.27
N ASP A 174 16.99 16.30 -1.16
CA ASP A 174 16.29 15.32 -0.33
C ASP A 174 16.28 13.95 -1.01
N LYS A 175 16.84 12.96 -0.32
CA LYS A 175 17.01 11.61 -0.87
C LYS A 175 15.69 10.91 -1.18
N GLN A 176 14.66 11.12 -0.37
CA GLN A 176 13.35 10.52 -0.59
C GLN A 176 12.65 11.15 -1.80
N THR A 177 12.67 12.48 -1.89
CA THR A 177 12.12 13.23 -3.04
C THR A 177 12.81 12.82 -4.35
N LEU A 178 14.15 12.73 -4.36
CA LEU A 178 14.90 12.31 -5.54
C LEU A 178 14.55 10.87 -5.95
N ALA A 179 14.41 9.96 -5.00
CA ALA A 179 14.05 8.58 -5.26
C ALA A 179 12.61 8.46 -5.83
N LEU A 180 11.65 9.23 -5.29
CA LEU A 180 10.28 9.25 -5.80
C LEU A 180 10.18 9.89 -7.19
N ARG A 181 10.94 10.97 -7.47
CA ARG A 181 11.05 11.51 -8.84
C ARG A 181 11.57 10.44 -9.82
N ALA A 182 12.66 9.74 -9.44
CA ALA A 182 13.20 8.66 -10.26
C ALA A 182 12.21 7.51 -10.46
N PHE A 183 11.44 7.15 -9.43
CA PHE A 183 10.37 6.17 -9.53
C PHE A 183 9.27 6.62 -10.49
N ASN A 184 8.78 7.85 -10.35
CA ASN A 184 7.73 8.40 -11.19
C ASN A 184 8.17 8.46 -12.67
N ASP A 185 9.41 8.91 -12.93
CA ASP A 185 9.99 8.93 -14.28
C ASP A 185 10.13 7.52 -14.86
N LYS A 186 10.59 6.56 -14.05
CA LYS A 186 10.71 5.16 -14.45
C LYS A 186 9.35 4.57 -14.83
N VAL A 187 8.33 4.77 -14.00
CA VAL A 187 6.96 4.32 -14.29
C VAL A 187 6.43 5.00 -15.55
N ALA A 188 6.65 6.32 -15.71
CA ALA A 188 6.17 7.07 -16.85
C ALA A 188 6.76 6.58 -18.18
N GLN A 189 8.03 6.16 -18.19
CA GLN A 189 8.75 5.71 -19.39
C GLN A 189 8.54 4.23 -19.71
N ASP A 190 8.03 3.41 -18.78
CA ASP A 190 7.85 1.97 -19.02
C ASP A 190 6.62 1.70 -19.89
N GLU A 191 6.86 1.28 -21.14
CA GLU A 191 5.82 0.99 -22.12
C GLU A 191 5.01 -0.29 -21.79
N ARG A 192 5.51 -1.14 -20.89
CA ARG A 192 4.80 -2.34 -20.43
C ARG A 192 3.65 -2.02 -19.50
N LEU A 193 3.55 -0.76 -19.02
CA LEU A 193 2.64 -0.31 -18.00
C LEU A 193 1.62 0.69 -18.53
N ASP A 194 0.35 0.53 -18.13
CA ASP A 194 -0.64 1.59 -18.08
C ASP A 194 -0.58 2.23 -16.68
N LYS A 195 -0.64 3.56 -16.59
CA LYS A 195 -0.40 4.25 -15.33
C LYS A 195 -1.15 5.57 -15.23
N VAL A 196 -1.52 5.93 -14.01
CA VAL A 196 -2.07 7.24 -13.64
C VAL A 196 -1.71 7.56 -12.20
N ILE A 197 -1.44 8.83 -11.90
CA ILE A 197 -1.27 9.33 -10.53
C ILE A 197 -2.56 10.05 -10.14
N LEU A 198 -3.18 9.60 -9.04
CA LEU A 198 -4.30 10.30 -8.42
C LEU A 198 -3.78 11.27 -7.36
N PRO A 199 -4.28 12.52 -7.30
CA PRO A 199 -3.94 13.48 -6.26
C PRO A 199 -4.73 13.19 -4.96
N LEU A 200 -4.56 11.97 -4.42
CA LEU A 200 -5.15 11.51 -3.19
C LEU A 200 -4.11 11.61 -2.08
N ARG A 201 -4.31 12.49 -1.09
CA ARG A 201 -3.28 12.83 -0.08
C ARG A 201 -1.94 13.11 -0.77
N ASP A 202 -0.92 12.34 -0.43
CA ASP A 202 0.45 12.45 -0.94
C ASP A 202 0.66 11.77 -2.30
N GLY A 203 -0.44 11.45 -3.00
CA GLY A 203 -0.44 10.87 -4.33
C GLY A 203 -0.48 9.34 -4.33
N LEU A 204 -1.46 8.78 -5.04
CA LEU A 204 -1.57 7.34 -5.27
C LEU A 204 -1.33 7.04 -6.75
N THR A 205 -0.23 6.35 -7.08
CA THR A 205 0.03 5.88 -8.45
C THR A 205 -0.62 4.52 -8.65
N ILE A 206 -1.48 4.46 -9.67
CA ILE A 206 -2.13 3.23 -10.12
C ILE A 206 -1.39 2.75 -11.37
N ILE A 207 -0.92 1.53 -11.34
CA ILE A 207 -0.15 0.91 -12.42
C ILE A 207 -0.82 -0.41 -12.79
N ARG A 208 -1.02 -0.65 -14.08
CA ARG A 208 -1.47 -1.93 -14.62
C ARG A 208 -0.39 -2.51 -15.52
N LYS A 209 0.03 -3.74 -15.24
CA LYS A 209 0.91 -4.49 -16.15
C LYS A 209 0.11 -4.91 -17.38
N LYS A 210 0.56 -4.51 -18.57
CA LYS A 210 -0.10 -4.91 -19.82
C LYS A 210 -0.04 -6.43 -20.04
N ILE A 211 -0.94 -6.92 -20.87
CA ILE A 211 -1.02 -8.34 -21.25
C ILE A 211 0.02 -8.64 -22.34
#